data_a016d08ae4f71251da81226e2d3bf82a
#
_entry.id   a016d08ae4f71251da81226e2d3bf82a
#
_cell.length_a   1.000
_cell.length_b   1.000
_cell.length_c   1.000
_cell.angle_alpha   90.00
_cell.angle_beta   90.00
_cell.angle_gamma   90.00
#
_symmetry.space_group_name_H-M   'P 1'
#
loop_
_entity.id
_entity.type
_entity.pdbx_description
1 polymer ?
#
loop_
_entity_poly.entity_id
_entity_poly.type
_entity_poly.pdbx_seq_one_letter_code
_entity_poly.pdbx_strand_id
1 'polypeptide(L)'
;MIERSQDEPEAFAELFDRHSAAVHRYVARRLGTQAADDLMADTFAAAFQQRHRYDTGRADARPWLFGIATNLVGRHRRAEARRFRALSRLPAPVDHGQGVAELATARADAFLVGHRLAAALAALPARHRDVLLLIAWAELSYEETARALAVPVGTVRSRLSRARGTLREALGGSDPTVLREAPDHA
;
A
#
# COMPACT_ATOMS: atom_id res chain seq x y z
N MET A 1 15.81 8.42 -18.34
CA MET A 1 15.03 9.25 -17.43
C MET A 1 15.79 9.54 -16.13
N ILE A 2 15.93 8.60 -15.21
CA ILE A 2 16.64 8.85 -13.93
C ILE A 2 18.12 9.19 -14.17
N GLU A 3 18.80 8.47 -15.05
CA GLU A 3 20.19 8.76 -15.42
C GLU A 3 20.34 10.21 -15.92
N ARG A 4 19.52 10.61 -16.90
CA ARG A 4 19.53 11.97 -17.41
C ARG A 4 19.23 13.01 -16.33
N SER A 5 18.39 12.69 -15.35
CA SER A 5 18.07 13.60 -14.24
C SER A 5 19.22 13.84 -13.25
N GLN A 6 20.31 13.08 -13.37
CA GLN A 6 21.51 13.32 -12.55
C GLN A 6 22.24 14.59 -12.99
N ASP A 7 22.25 14.86 -14.29
CA ASP A 7 22.88 16.04 -14.91
C ASP A 7 21.85 17.14 -15.20
N GLU A 8 20.62 16.75 -15.57
CA GLU A 8 19.49 17.62 -15.90
C GLU A 8 18.34 17.37 -14.92
N PRO A 9 18.27 18.06 -13.76
CA PRO A 9 17.27 17.81 -12.73
C PRO A 9 15.82 17.84 -13.23
N GLU A 10 15.52 18.66 -14.23
CA GLU A 10 14.20 18.81 -14.85
C GLU A 10 13.72 17.53 -15.52
N ALA A 11 14.63 16.67 -15.99
CA ALA A 11 14.30 15.37 -16.58
C ALA A 11 13.60 14.42 -15.59
N PHE A 12 13.70 14.71 -14.28
CA PHE A 12 12.97 13.96 -13.26
C PHE A 12 11.45 14.16 -13.31
N ALA A 13 10.99 15.28 -13.90
CA ALA A 13 9.55 15.55 -14.08
C ALA A 13 8.87 14.44 -14.90
N GLU A 14 9.56 13.88 -15.90
CA GLU A 14 9.02 12.76 -16.69
C GLU A 14 8.70 11.52 -15.83
N LEU A 15 9.49 11.29 -14.76
CA LEU A 15 9.25 10.19 -13.83
C LEU A 15 8.01 10.47 -12.96
N PHE A 16 7.86 11.73 -12.52
CA PHE A 16 6.71 12.19 -11.77
C PHE A 16 5.43 12.03 -12.60
N ASP A 17 5.40 12.58 -13.80
CA ASP A 17 4.22 12.54 -14.69
C ASP A 17 3.77 11.11 -14.97
N ARG A 18 4.72 10.20 -15.17
CA ARG A 18 4.44 8.80 -15.48
C ARG A 18 3.91 7.99 -14.31
N HIS A 19 4.35 8.27 -13.10
CA HIS A 19 4.14 7.38 -11.95
C HIS A 19 3.35 7.98 -10.79
N SER A 20 3.16 9.31 -10.73
CA SER A 20 2.49 9.98 -9.61
C SER A 20 1.08 9.44 -9.34
N ALA A 21 0.25 9.29 -10.38
CA ALA A 21 -1.10 8.77 -10.23
C ALA A 21 -1.13 7.33 -9.66
N ALA A 22 -0.17 6.48 -10.05
CA ALA A 22 -0.11 5.10 -9.56
C ALA A 22 0.37 5.05 -8.10
N VAL A 23 1.37 5.85 -7.74
CA VAL A 23 1.86 5.98 -6.36
C VAL A 23 0.78 6.58 -5.47
N HIS A 24 0.11 7.65 -5.91
CA HIS A 24 -1.01 8.26 -5.17
C HIS A 24 -2.11 7.23 -4.88
N ARG A 25 -2.60 6.49 -5.89
CA ARG A 25 -3.62 5.45 -5.69
C ARG A 25 -3.20 4.38 -4.69
N TYR A 26 -1.94 3.96 -4.75
CA TYR A 26 -1.40 2.98 -3.82
C TYR A 26 -1.39 3.51 -2.38
N VAL A 27 -0.94 4.74 -2.17
CA VAL A 27 -0.90 5.39 -0.85
C VAL A 27 -2.33 5.64 -0.34
N ALA A 28 -3.22 6.18 -1.19
CA ALA A 28 -4.61 6.47 -0.84
C ALA A 28 -5.38 5.23 -0.37
N ARG A 29 -5.19 4.08 -1.03
CA ARG A 29 -5.77 2.81 -0.59
C ARG A 29 -5.23 2.33 0.75
N ARG A 30 -4.04 2.77 1.16
CA ARG A 30 -3.39 2.35 2.41
C ARG A 30 -3.69 3.26 3.60
N LEU A 31 -3.85 4.55 3.38
CA LEU A 31 -3.92 5.58 4.42
C LEU A 31 -5.13 6.51 4.27
N GLY A 32 -5.90 6.37 3.20
CA GLY A 32 -6.93 7.35 2.83
C GLY A 32 -6.37 8.50 1.99
N THR A 33 -7.27 9.28 1.38
CA THR A 33 -6.92 10.36 0.45
C THR A 33 -6.22 11.53 1.13
N GLN A 34 -6.58 11.83 2.37
CA GLN A 34 -6.03 12.98 3.11
C GLN A 34 -4.50 12.93 3.28
N ALA A 35 -3.94 11.72 3.50
CA ALA A 35 -2.49 11.55 3.62
C ALA A 35 -1.80 11.22 2.29
N ALA A 36 -2.57 10.97 1.22
CA ALA A 36 -2.02 10.46 -0.03
C ALA A 36 -1.21 11.50 -0.78
N ASP A 37 -1.67 12.74 -0.82
CA ASP A 37 -0.99 13.83 -1.53
C ASP A 37 0.39 14.11 -0.90
N ASP A 38 0.44 14.25 0.42
CA ASP A 38 1.68 14.51 1.15
C ASP A 38 2.68 13.36 0.98
N LEU A 39 2.24 12.11 1.16
CA LEU A 39 3.14 10.98 1.04
C LEU A 39 3.56 10.67 -0.40
N MET A 40 2.73 10.99 -1.37
CA MET A 40 3.10 10.93 -2.78
C MET A 40 4.20 11.96 -3.07
N ALA A 41 4.02 13.22 -2.65
CA ALA A 41 5.03 14.27 -2.77
C ALA A 41 6.33 13.88 -2.06
N ASP A 42 6.26 13.40 -0.81
CA ASP A 42 7.41 12.90 -0.05
C ASP A 42 8.13 11.74 -0.76
N THR A 43 7.36 10.85 -1.43
CA THR A 43 7.94 9.73 -2.20
C THR A 43 8.80 10.24 -3.34
N PHE A 44 8.32 11.21 -4.11
CA PHE A 44 9.07 11.78 -5.23
C PHE A 44 10.21 12.66 -4.76
N ALA A 45 10.04 13.43 -3.68
CA ALA A 45 11.13 14.18 -3.07
C ALA A 45 12.26 13.26 -2.59
N ALA A 46 11.92 12.17 -1.89
CA ALA A 46 12.91 11.17 -1.47
C ALA A 46 13.57 10.46 -2.66
N ALA A 47 12.80 10.14 -3.71
CA ALA A 47 13.33 9.58 -4.94
C ALA A 47 14.30 10.54 -5.63
N PHE A 48 13.95 11.82 -5.74
CA PHE A 48 14.82 12.85 -6.32
C PHE A 48 16.14 12.96 -5.53
N GLN A 49 16.08 13.04 -4.21
CA GLN A 49 17.27 13.10 -3.36
C GLN A 49 18.18 11.87 -3.50
N GLN A 50 17.59 10.69 -3.75
CA GLN A 50 18.31 9.42 -3.84
C GLN A 50 18.63 9.01 -5.30
N ARG A 51 18.31 9.83 -6.32
CA ARG A 51 18.43 9.46 -7.74
C ARG A 51 19.84 9.04 -8.15
N HIS A 52 20.85 9.62 -7.51
CA HIS A 52 22.26 9.24 -7.75
C HIS A 52 22.63 7.82 -7.26
N ARG A 53 21.79 7.23 -6.40
CA ARG A 53 21.98 5.85 -5.90
C ARG A 53 21.14 4.84 -6.67
N TYR A 54 20.32 5.31 -7.62
CA TYR A 54 19.52 4.42 -8.44
C TYR A 54 20.41 3.68 -9.43
N ASP A 55 20.19 2.36 -9.52
CA ASP A 55 20.89 1.50 -10.49
C ASP A 55 20.27 1.72 -11.89
N THR A 56 20.93 2.53 -12.71
CA THR A 56 20.48 2.91 -14.05
C THR A 56 20.43 1.75 -15.05
N GLY A 57 21.09 0.63 -14.75
CA GLY A 57 20.95 -0.62 -15.51
C GLY A 57 19.55 -1.24 -15.42
N ARG A 58 18.67 -0.72 -14.56
CA ARG A 58 17.27 -1.16 -14.41
C ARG A 58 16.35 -0.32 -15.26
N ALA A 59 15.65 -0.97 -16.20
CA ALA A 59 14.76 -0.29 -17.14
C ALA A 59 13.51 0.33 -16.46
N ASP A 60 13.03 -0.23 -15.34
CA ASP A 60 11.79 0.21 -14.68
C ASP A 60 12.05 0.73 -13.26
N ALA A 61 11.67 1.99 -13.04
CA ALA A 61 11.77 2.68 -11.76
C ALA A 61 10.59 2.37 -10.81
N ARG A 62 9.52 1.74 -11.28
CA ARG A 62 8.33 1.43 -10.47
C ARG A 62 8.67 0.70 -9.17
N PRO A 63 9.42 -0.41 -9.18
CA PRO A 63 9.75 -1.13 -7.96
C PRO A 63 10.46 -0.27 -6.92
N TRP A 64 11.33 0.61 -7.37
CA TRP A 64 12.07 1.54 -6.52
C TRP A 64 11.14 2.60 -5.90
N LEU A 65 10.29 3.24 -6.70
CA LEU A 65 9.31 4.23 -6.22
C LEU A 65 8.32 3.61 -5.22
N PHE A 66 7.78 2.42 -5.53
CA PHE A 66 6.88 1.72 -4.62
C PHE A 66 7.58 1.22 -3.35
N GLY A 67 8.87 0.92 -3.40
CA GLY A 67 9.70 0.64 -2.24
C GLY A 67 9.79 1.84 -1.30
N ILE A 68 10.08 3.03 -1.84
CA ILE A 68 10.11 4.31 -1.10
C ILE A 68 8.73 4.59 -0.49
N ALA A 69 7.66 4.54 -1.30
CA ALA A 69 6.29 4.77 -0.85
C ALA A 69 5.89 3.82 0.29
N THR A 70 6.21 2.52 0.17
CA THR A 70 5.92 1.52 1.20
C THR A 70 6.63 1.82 2.52
N ASN A 71 7.88 2.25 2.46
CA ASN A 71 8.65 2.65 3.64
C ASN A 71 8.06 3.90 4.31
N LEU A 72 7.65 4.90 3.54
CA LEU A 72 7.01 6.13 4.05
C LEU A 72 5.66 5.82 4.69
N VAL A 73 4.82 5.01 4.05
CA VAL A 73 3.55 4.51 4.62
C VAL A 73 3.80 3.79 5.96
N GLY A 74 4.82 2.94 6.02
CA GLY A 74 5.20 2.26 7.25
C GLY A 74 5.64 3.22 8.37
N ARG A 75 6.38 4.28 8.04
CA ARG A 75 6.78 5.33 8.98
C ARG A 75 5.57 6.13 9.48
N HIS A 76 4.69 6.53 8.57
CA HIS A 76 3.46 7.27 8.89
C HIS A 76 2.59 6.48 9.88
N ARG A 77 2.27 5.22 9.59
CA ARG A 77 1.49 4.36 10.49
C ARG A 77 2.13 4.19 11.88
N ARG A 78 3.45 4.06 11.95
CA ARG A 78 4.13 3.98 13.24
C ARG A 78 4.06 5.31 14.01
N ALA A 79 4.13 6.44 13.33
CA ALA A 79 4.00 7.76 13.94
C ALA A 79 2.58 7.96 14.48
N GLU A 80 1.54 7.64 13.71
CA GLU A 80 0.14 7.70 14.16
C GLU A 80 -0.10 6.80 15.38
N ALA A 81 0.37 5.55 15.34
CA ALA A 81 0.23 4.64 16.46
C ALA A 81 0.96 5.12 17.73
N ARG A 82 2.08 5.86 17.59
CA ARG A 82 2.74 6.51 18.73
C ARG A 82 1.95 7.69 19.27
N ARG A 83 1.42 8.54 18.38
CA ARG A 83 0.57 9.69 18.74
C ARG A 83 -0.68 9.22 19.49
N PHE A 84 -1.37 8.22 18.93
CA PHE A 84 -2.56 7.66 19.57
C PHE A 84 -2.26 7.10 20.96
N ARG A 85 -1.16 6.33 21.14
CA ARG A 85 -0.74 5.82 22.45
C ARG A 85 -0.34 6.92 23.43
N ALA A 86 0.19 8.03 22.96
CA ALA A 86 0.50 9.19 23.81
C ALA A 86 -0.79 9.88 24.27
N LEU A 87 -1.75 10.09 23.36
CA LEU A 87 -3.05 10.69 23.65
C LEU A 87 -3.92 9.82 24.55
N SER A 88 -3.93 8.50 24.36
CA SER A 88 -4.71 7.58 25.21
C SER A 88 -4.18 7.44 26.65
N ARG A 89 -3.05 8.04 26.97
CA ARG A 89 -2.55 8.18 28.36
C ARG A 89 -3.04 9.46 29.06
N LEU A 90 -3.68 10.37 28.32
CA LEU A 90 -4.35 11.54 28.87
C LEU A 90 -5.79 11.15 29.24
N PRO A 91 -6.38 11.68 30.35
CA PRO A 91 -7.77 11.43 30.70
C PRO A 91 -8.66 11.86 29.53
N ALA A 92 -9.49 10.94 29.01
CA ALA A 92 -10.34 11.20 27.86
C ALA A 92 -11.49 12.16 28.23
N PRO A 93 -11.83 13.16 27.39
CA PRO A 93 -13.16 13.71 27.36
C PRO A 93 -14.11 12.62 26.83
N VAL A 94 -15.21 12.39 27.52
CA VAL A 94 -16.25 11.44 27.10
C VAL A 94 -16.98 12.03 25.91
N ASP A 95 -16.71 11.54 24.71
CA ASP A 95 -17.47 11.90 23.51
C ASP A 95 -18.39 10.73 23.16
N HIS A 96 -19.69 11.02 23.19
CA HIS A 96 -20.77 10.12 22.80
C HIS A 96 -20.95 10.18 21.27
N GLY A 97 -20.14 9.41 20.54
CA GLY A 97 -20.30 9.24 19.10
C GLY A 97 -21.56 8.41 18.77
N GLN A 98 -22.55 9.07 18.23
CA GLN A 98 -23.79 8.45 17.76
C GLN A 98 -23.55 7.60 16.51
N GLY A 99 -24.09 6.37 16.54
CA GLY A 99 -24.15 5.48 15.41
C GLY A 99 -25.10 6.00 14.31
N VAL A 100 -24.72 5.78 13.07
CA VAL A 100 -25.63 5.88 11.92
C VAL A 100 -26.01 4.46 11.50
N ALA A 101 -27.22 4.08 11.81
CA ALA A 101 -27.87 2.88 11.36
C ALA A 101 -28.63 3.15 10.05
N GLU A 102 -28.74 2.11 9.24
CA GLU A 102 -29.64 1.89 8.12
C GLU A 102 -29.32 2.50 6.76
N LEU A 103 -28.90 1.59 5.84
CA LEU A 103 -29.45 1.53 4.47
C LEU A 103 -29.02 0.25 3.72
N ALA A 104 -30.04 -0.58 3.41
CA ALA A 104 -30.15 -1.58 2.34
C ALA A 104 -29.22 -2.84 2.37
N THR A 105 -29.85 -4.00 2.48
CA THR A 105 -29.27 -5.36 2.70
C THR A 105 -28.15 -5.80 1.75
N ALA A 106 -28.23 -5.56 0.45
CA ALA A 106 -27.17 -5.94 -0.50
C ALA A 106 -25.91 -5.05 -0.40
N ARG A 107 -26.08 -3.77 -0.03
CA ARG A 107 -24.94 -2.89 0.29
C ARG A 107 -24.35 -3.19 1.66
N ALA A 108 -25.16 -3.68 2.59
CA ALA A 108 -24.70 -4.10 3.92
C ALA A 108 -23.76 -5.31 3.85
N ASP A 109 -24.05 -6.31 3.01
CA ASP A 109 -23.21 -7.48 2.85
C ASP A 109 -21.86 -7.12 2.20
N ALA A 110 -21.86 -6.28 1.17
CA ALA A 110 -20.62 -5.78 0.55
C ALA A 110 -19.83 -4.90 1.53
N PHE A 111 -20.51 -4.11 2.35
CA PHE A 111 -19.89 -3.28 3.41
C PHE A 111 -19.29 -4.17 4.51
N LEU A 112 -20.00 -5.20 4.96
CA LEU A 112 -19.53 -6.16 5.96
C LEU A 112 -18.32 -6.96 5.45
N VAL A 113 -18.34 -7.42 4.19
CA VAL A 113 -17.19 -8.10 3.56
C VAL A 113 -16.01 -7.15 3.44
N GLY A 114 -16.24 -5.91 3.01
CA GLY A 114 -15.21 -4.87 2.93
C GLY A 114 -14.59 -4.58 4.30
N HIS A 115 -15.41 -4.48 5.34
CA HIS A 115 -14.96 -4.24 6.71
C HIS A 115 -14.17 -5.43 7.27
N ARG A 116 -14.62 -6.67 7.03
CA ARG A 116 -13.88 -7.89 7.41
C ARG A 116 -12.53 -7.97 6.69
N LEU A 117 -12.50 -7.67 5.40
CA LEU A 117 -11.24 -7.64 4.64
C LEU A 117 -10.28 -6.57 5.17
N ALA A 118 -10.78 -5.36 5.44
CA ALA A 118 -9.98 -4.29 6.01
C ALA A 118 -9.40 -4.67 7.39
N ALA A 119 -10.21 -5.27 8.25
CA ALA A 119 -9.78 -5.77 9.56
C ALA A 119 -8.72 -6.89 9.42
N ALA A 120 -8.94 -7.85 8.52
CA ALA A 120 -7.99 -8.93 8.26
C ALA A 120 -6.66 -8.40 7.70
N LEU A 121 -6.71 -7.43 6.77
CA LEU A 121 -5.51 -6.76 6.27
C LEU A 121 -4.78 -5.99 7.37
N ALA A 122 -5.51 -5.33 8.28
CA ALA A 122 -4.93 -4.62 9.40
C ALA A 122 -4.23 -5.56 10.40
N ALA A 123 -4.77 -6.75 10.60
CA ALA A 123 -4.21 -7.78 11.49
C ALA A 123 -2.94 -8.44 10.94
N LEU A 124 -2.70 -8.40 9.61
CA LEU A 124 -1.49 -8.96 9.03
C LEU A 124 -0.23 -8.26 9.57
N PRO A 125 0.85 -9.01 9.86
CA PRO A 125 2.16 -8.43 10.08
C PRO A 125 2.55 -7.52 8.91
N ALA A 126 3.11 -6.34 9.19
CA ALA A 126 3.43 -5.33 8.18
C ALA A 126 4.20 -5.91 6.98
N ARG A 127 5.21 -6.75 7.24
CA ARG A 127 6.02 -7.42 6.20
C ARG A 127 5.23 -8.33 5.26
N HIS A 128 4.14 -8.95 5.72
CA HIS A 128 3.26 -9.80 4.91
C HIS A 128 2.27 -8.95 4.12
N ARG A 129 1.69 -7.96 4.79
CA ARG A 129 0.78 -6.99 4.18
C ARG A 129 1.46 -6.21 3.06
N ASP A 130 2.70 -5.73 3.25
CA ASP A 130 3.43 -4.97 2.23
C ASP A 130 3.66 -5.79 0.96
N VAL A 131 4.08 -7.05 1.08
CA VAL A 131 4.23 -7.95 -0.07
C VAL A 131 2.89 -8.13 -0.80
N LEU A 132 1.82 -8.43 -0.06
CA LEU A 132 0.50 -8.63 -0.64
C LEU A 132 0.02 -7.39 -1.41
N LEU A 133 0.16 -6.20 -0.81
CA LEU A 133 -0.36 -4.97 -1.40
C LEU A 133 0.49 -4.46 -2.57
N LEU A 134 1.79 -4.70 -2.58
CA LEU A 134 2.63 -4.42 -3.74
C LEU A 134 2.24 -5.28 -4.94
N ILE A 135 1.92 -6.53 -4.74
CA ILE A 135 1.47 -7.42 -5.82
C ILE A 135 0.03 -7.09 -6.24
N ALA A 136 -0.90 -6.95 -5.29
CA ALA A 136 -2.33 -6.81 -5.60
C ALA A 136 -2.72 -5.39 -6.06
N TRP A 137 -2.08 -4.34 -5.54
CA TRP A 137 -2.49 -2.95 -5.81
C TRP A 137 -1.50 -2.17 -6.66
N ALA A 138 -0.21 -2.47 -6.55
CA ALA A 138 0.83 -1.88 -7.38
C ALA A 138 1.16 -2.76 -8.60
N GLU A 139 0.57 -3.96 -8.70
CA GLU A 139 0.73 -4.90 -9.82
C GLU A 139 2.20 -5.24 -10.11
N LEU A 140 3.01 -5.30 -9.05
CA LEU A 140 4.41 -5.71 -9.17
C LEU A 140 4.53 -7.23 -9.26
N SER A 141 5.45 -7.70 -10.10
CA SER A 141 5.87 -9.11 -10.11
C SER A 141 6.55 -9.50 -8.80
N TYR A 142 6.83 -10.79 -8.60
CA TYR A 142 7.57 -11.25 -7.43
C TYR A 142 9.00 -10.70 -7.40
N GLU A 143 9.64 -10.62 -8.54
CA GLU A 143 10.99 -10.09 -8.73
C GLU A 143 11.02 -8.58 -8.46
N GLU A 144 10.03 -7.84 -8.95
CA GLU A 144 9.87 -6.41 -8.70
C GLU A 144 9.58 -6.12 -7.23
N THR A 145 8.70 -6.91 -6.61
CA THR A 145 8.41 -6.81 -5.18
C THR A 145 9.63 -7.11 -4.32
N ALA A 146 10.44 -8.10 -4.72
CA ALA A 146 11.70 -8.42 -4.07
C ALA A 146 12.68 -7.25 -4.11
N ARG A 147 12.80 -6.60 -5.28
CA ARG A 147 13.59 -5.36 -5.46
C ARG A 147 13.06 -4.21 -4.62
N ALA A 148 11.75 -3.96 -4.67
CA ALA A 148 11.10 -2.88 -3.93
C ALA A 148 11.33 -2.98 -2.41
N LEU A 149 11.31 -4.19 -1.87
CA LEU A 149 11.46 -4.46 -0.44
C LEU A 149 12.89 -4.84 -0.02
N ALA A 150 13.83 -4.91 -0.97
CA ALA A 150 15.21 -5.37 -0.75
C ALA A 150 15.28 -6.74 -0.03
N VAL A 151 14.49 -7.73 -0.50
CA VAL A 151 14.46 -9.10 0.05
C VAL A 151 14.57 -10.14 -1.07
N PRO A 152 15.02 -11.37 -0.79
CA PRO A 152 15.01 -12.45 -1.78
C PRO A 152 13.61 -12.78 -2.30
N VAL A 153 13.49 -13.20 -3.56
CA VAL A 153 12.22 -13.60 -4.19
C VAL A 153 11.54 -14.76 -3.42
N GLY A 154 12.31 -15.70 -2.88
CA GLY A 154 11.82 -16.77 -2.01
C GLY A 154 11.12 -16.23 -0.75
N THR A 155 11.61 -15.11 -0.20
CA THR A 155 10.99 -14.40 0.93
C THR A 155 9.67 -13.76 0.52
N VAL A 156 9.57 -13.19 -0.69
CA VAL A 156 8.31 -12.66 -1.23
C VAL A 156 7.26 -13.76 -1.33
N ARG A 157 7.62 -14.90 -1.95
CA ARG A 157 6.72 -16.06 -2.09
C ARG A 157 6.20 -16.56 -0.75
N SER A 158 7.09 -16.75 0.23
CA SER A 158 6.70 -17.25 1.55
C SER A 158 5.84 -16.25 2.34
N ARG A 159 6.14 -14.95 2.26
CA ARG A 159 5.32 -13.90 2.90
C ARG A 159 3.95 -13.79 2.26
N LEU A 160 3.87 -13.86 0.93
CA LEU A 160 2.60 -13.83 0.18
C LEU A 160 1.72 -15.03 0.55
N SER A 161 2.29 -16.24 0.56
CA SER A 161 1.57 -17.47 0.95
C SER A 161 0.96 -17.35 2.35
N ARG A 162 1.74 -16.86 3.32
CA ARG A 162 1.26 -16.63 4.70
C ARG A 162 0.18 -15.57 4.75
N ALA A 163 0.35 -14.45 4.01
CA ALA A 163 -0.65 -13.39 3.96
C ALA A 163 -1.99 -13.93 3.41
N ARG A 164 -1.95 -14.69 2.31
CA ARG A 164 -3.15 -15.32 1.72
C ARG A 164 -3.80 -16.32 2.65
N GLY A 165 -3.02 -17.16 3.35
CA GLY A 165 -3.52 -18.09 4.34
C GLY A 165 -4.31 -17.40 5.44
N THR A 166 -3.71 -16.39 6.08
CA THR A 166 -4.36 -15.60 7.14
C THR A 166 -5.63 -14.89 6.64
N LEU A 167 -5.62 -14.35 5.41
CA LEU A 167 -6.83 -13.71 4.86
C LEU A 167 -7.93 -14.72 4.57
N ARG A 168 -7.58 -15.89 4.02
CA ARG A 168 -8.56 -16.96 3.77
C ARG A 168 -9.23 -17.43 5.05
N GLU A 169 -8.46 -17.65 6.10
CA GLU A 169 -8.99 -18.00 7.44
C GLU A 169 -9.94 -16.93 7.97
N ALA A 170 -9.52 -15.65 7.91
CA ALA A 170 -10.32 -14.53 8.41
C ALA A 170 -11.62 -14.29 7.61
N LEU A 171 -11.65 -14.69 6.34
CA LEU A 171 -12.80 -14.53 5.44
C LEU A 171 -13.66 -15.79 5.32
N GLY A 172 -13.47 -16.78 6.20
CA GLY A 172 -14.29 -17.98 6.24
C GLY A 172 -14.03 -18.98 5.10
N GLY A 173 -12.79 -19.02 4.60
CA GLY A 173 -12.37 -19.98 3.57
C GLY A 173 -12.55 -19.50 2.13
N SER A 174 -13.21 -18.39 1.89
CA SER A 174 -13.33 -17.79 0.55
C SER A 174 -12.00 -17.18 0.12
N ASP A 175 -11.53 -17.52 -1.09
CA ASP A 175 -10.32 -16.88 -1.64
C ASP A 175 -10.68 -15.51 -2.21
N PRO A 176 -10.19 -14.39 -1.63
CA PRO A 176 -10.53 -13.04 -2.10
C PRO A 176 -9.94 -12.73 -3.50
N THR A 177 -9.10 -13.60 -4.05
CA THR A 177 -8.54 -13.44 -5.40
C THR A 177 -9.43 -14.02 -6.50
N VAL A 178 -10.41 -14.86 -6.14
CA VAL A 178 -11.35 -15.51 -7.09
C VAL A 178 -12.48 -14.56 -7.53
N LEU A 179 -12.68 -13.44 -6.86
CA LEU A 179 -13.73 -12.45 -7.21
C LEU A 179 -13.43 -11.63 -8.48
N ARG A 180 -12.39 -11.95 -9.24
CA ARG A 180 -12.01 -11.20 -10.46
C ARG A 180 -12.34 -11.90 -11.77
N GLU A 181 -12.92 -13.08 -11.74
CA GLU A 181 -13.46 -13.74 -12.93
C GLU A 181 -14.98 -13.59 -12.93
N ALA A 182 -15.49 -12.44 -13.41
CA ALA A 182 -16.87 -12.37 -13.87
C ALA A 182 -16.99 -13.26 -15.12
N PRO A 183 -17.99 -14.14 -15.22
CA PRO A 183 -18.15 -14.96 -16.41
C PRO A 183 -18.47 -14.05 -17.58
N ASP A 184 -17.69 -14.24 -18.64
CA ASP A 184 -17.97 -13.73 -19.98
C ASP A 184 -19.33 -14.28 -20.40
N HIS A 185 -20.32 -13.41 -20.55
CA HIS A 185 -21.61 -13.79 -21.08
C HIS A 185 -21.51 -13.84 -22.61
N ALA A 186 -21.64 -15.05 -23.15
CA ALA A 186 -21.92 -15.32 -24.53
C ALA A 186 -23.26 -14.68 -24.99
#